data_fa80280c89b38bafd6a3283b3dfd7a23
#
_entry.id   fa80280c89b38bafd6a3283b3dfd7a23
#
_cell.length_a   1.000
_cell.length_b   1.000
_cell.length_c   1.000
_cell.angle_alpha   90.00
_cell.angle_beta   90.00
_cell.angle_gamma   90.00
#
_symmetry.space_group_name_H-M   'P 1'
#
loop_
_entity.id
_entity.type
_entity.pdbx_description
1 polymer ?
#
loop_
_entity_poly.entity_id
_entity_poly.type
_entity_poly.pdbx_seq_one_letter_code
_entity_poly.pdbx_strand_id
1 'polypeptide(L)'
;MKVIYYVFLMLCLASMPATASNLPADSLSILKQQADSAYANEKFSQAQQIYLQLATQGESVSVYYNLACTYYRMDSMAKAVLWFERASLLDPSDEDIRFNLAMARSKTIDRIIPRHEMFFVSAWNTLMHSRSVTQWAYGAIIAFVLTLLLVSLYIYSSSVALRKPAFFGAILTLMLCILFNVLALNLRNQNTNKTSAIIMAPAVTVRSTPTQSGTDLFVIHEGTRVEIRDNSMRDWAEIQIADGKVGWIEKTNYETI
;
A
#
# COMPACT_ATOMS: atom_id res chain seq x y z
N MET A 1 -0.85 -24.26 -32.86
CA MET A 1 0.30 -24.43 -31.94
C MET A 1 1.24 -23.23 -31.93
N LYS A 2 1.75 -22.74 -33.06
CA LYS A 2 2.73 -21.62 -33.10
C LYS A 2 2.22 -20.31 -32.49
N VAL A 3 0.96 -19.94 -32.70
CA VAL A 3 0.36 -18.69 -32.15
C VAL A 3 0.29 -18.73 -30.63
N ILE A 4 -0.07 -19.86 -30.02
CA ILE A 4 -0.14 -20.04 -28.56
C ILE A 4 1.26 -19.92 -27.93
N TYR A 5 2.28 -20.43 -28.61
CA TYR A 5 3.68 -20.33 -28.18
C TYR A 5 4.17 -18.86 -28.17
N TYR A 6 3.84 -18.08 -29.20
CA TYR A 6 4.22 -16.65 -29.27
C TYR A 6 3.48 -15.78 -28.26
N VAL A 7 2.21 -16.06 -27.98
CA VAL A 7 1.45 -15.37 -26.94
C VAL A 7 2.02 -15.66 -25.55
N PHE A 8 2.41 -16.91 -25.29
CA PHE A 8 3.06 -17.31 -24.04
C PHE A 8 4.45 -16.67 -23.87
N LEU A 9 5.23 -16.60 -24.95
CA LEU A 9 6.56 -15.96 -24.95
C LEU A 9 6.47 -14.45 -24.72
N MET A 10 5.47 -13.76 -25.32
CA MET A 10 5.22 -12.32 -25.10
C MET A 10 4.78 -12.02 -23.67
N LEU A 11 3.97 -12.86 -23.05
CA LEU A 11 3.52 -12.71 -21.65
C LEU A 11 4.66 -12.91 -20.64
N CYS A 12 5.60 -13.81 -20.91
CA CYS A 12 6.77 -14.03 -20.06
C CYS A 12 7.77 -12.87 -20.10
N LEU A 13 7.83 -12.10 -21.18
CA LEU A 13 8.75 -10.95 -21.33
C LEU A 13 8.22 -9.66 -20.69
N ALA A 14 6.93 -9.57 -20.37
CA ALA A 14 6.31 -8.35 -19.84
C ALA A 14 6.36 -8.22 -18.30
N SER A 15 6.91 -9.18 -17.56
CA SER A 15 6.80 -9.27 -16.11
C SER A 15 8.11 -9.15 -15.32
N MET A 16 9.13 -8.47 -15.84
CA MET A 16 10.32 -8.16 -15.02
C MET A 16 10.20 -6.76 -14.42
N PRO A 17 9.91 -6.62 -13.12
CA PRO A 17 10.11 -5.36 -12.44
C PRO A 17 11.61 -5.12 -12.30
N ALA A 18 12.15 -4.16 -13.03
CA ALA A 18 13.51 -3.68 -12.82
C ALA A 18 13.53 -2.72 -11.63
N THR A 19 13.64 -3.26 -10.43
CA THR A 19 14.07 -2.47 -9.27
C THR A 19 15.59 -2.50 -9.22
N ALA A 20 16.22 -1.48 -9.79
CA ALA A 20 17.65 -1.27 -9.64
C ALA A 20 17.93 -0.76 -8.22
N SER A 21 18.34 -1.65 -7.31
CA SER A 21 18.97 -1.24 -6.05
C SER A 21 20.39 -0.74 -6.34
N ASN A 22 20.78 0.39 -5.75
CA ASN A 22 22.12 0.96 -5.93
C ASN A 22 23.24 0.16 -5.20
N LEU A 23 22.87 -0.81 -4.38
CA LEU A 23 23.81 -1.68 -3.65
C LEU A 23 23.62 -3.15 -4.03
N PRO A 24 24.70 -3.98 -3.99
CA PRO A 24 24.59 -5.41 -4.15
C PRO A 24 23.65 -6.04 -3.11
N ALA A 25 22.89 -7.08 -3.50
CA ALA A 25 21.92 -7.74 -2.62
C ALA A 25 22.54 -8.26 -1.31
N ASP A 26 23.80 -8.74 -1.36
CA ASP A 26 24.54 -9.20 -0.19
C ASP A 26 24.80 -8.07 0.80
N SER A 27 25.13 -6.86 0.31
CA SER A 27 25.35 -5.68 1.15
C SER A 27 24.07 -5.23 1.86
N LEU A 28 22.92 -5.30 1.17
CA LEU A 28 21.62 -4.96 1.76
C LEU A 28 21.21 -5.95 2.85
N SER A 29 21.48 -7.24 2.67
CA SER A 29 21.21 -8.27 3.65
C SER A 29 22.05 -8.08 4.92
N ILE A 30 23.33 -7.74 4.79
CA ILE A 30 24.24 -7.45 5.91
C ILE A 30 23.78 -6.21 6.66
N LEU A 31 23.45 -5.12 5.95
CA LEU A 31 22.92 -3.90 6.57
C LEU A 31 21.62 -4.16 7.34
N LYS A 32 20.72 -4.98 6.77
CA LYS A 32 19.49 -5.35 7.47
C LYS A 32 19.79 -6.12 8.75
N GLN A 33 20.70 -7.09 8.71
CA GLN A 33 21.11 -7.87 9.90
C GLN A 33 21.74 -6.96 10.97
N GLN A 34 22.53 -5.95 10.57
CA GLN A 34 23.10 -4.96 11.50
C GLN A 34 21.99 -4.12 12.15
N ALA A 35 21.00 -3.67 11.37
CA ALA A 35 19.85 -2.92 11.89
C ALA A 35 19.02 -3.77 12.88
N ASP A 36 18.72 -5.02 12.51
CA ASP A 36 17.98 -5.98 13.36
C ASP A 36 18.75 -6.24 14.67
N SER A 37 20.07 -6.41 14.60
CA SER A 37 20.95 -6.57 15.77
C SER A 37 20.98 -5.31 16.65
N ALA A 38 21.06 -4.12 16.05
CA ALA A 38 21.02 -2.86 16.81
C ALA A 38 19.66 -2.70 17.53
N TYR A 39 18.56 -3.02 16.86
CA TYR A 39 17.22 -3.01 17.45
C TYR A 39 17.11 -4.00 18.65
N ALA A 40 17.56 -5.23 18.47
CA ALA A 40 17.55 -6.25 19.51
C ALA A 40 18.39 -5.87 20.75
N ASN A 41 19.45 -5.09 20.55
CA ASN A 41 20.30 -4.56 21.62
C ASN A 41 19.82 -3.18 22.15
N GLU A 42 18.57 -2.79 21.85
CA GLU A 42 17.94 -1.54 22.26
C GLU A 42 18.66 -0.25 21.80
N LYS A 43 19.57 -0.35 20.84
CA LYS A 43 20.27 0.77 20.21
C LYS A 43 19.39 1.40 19.12
N PHE A 44 18.22 1.92 19.51
CA PHE A 44 17.17 2.35 18.58
C PHE A 44 17.62 3.47 17.63
N SER A 45 18.41 4.42 18.09
CA SER A 45 18.95 5.48 17.23
C SER A 45 19.87 4.94 16.14
N GLN A 46 20.68 3.91 16.43
CA GLN A 46 21.53 3.26 15.43
C GLN A 46 20.68 2.42 14.45
N ALA A 47 19.72 1.64 14.97
CA ALA A 47 18.79 0.86 14.15
C ALA A 47 18.02 1.78 13.18
N GLN A 48 17.50 2.91 13.66
CA GLN A 48 16.79 3.91 12.87
C GLN A 48 17.64 4.40 11.68
N GLN A 49 18.90 4.78 11.91
CA GLN A 49 19.75 5.28 10.84
C GLN A 49 19.98 4.24 9.75
N ILE A 50 20.23 2.98 10.15
CA ILE A 50 20.47 1.91 9.18
C ILE A 50 19.19 1.54 8.43
N TYR A 51 18.03 1.46 9.10
CA TYR A 51 16.75 1.20 8.43
C TYR A 51 16.37 2.35 7.48
N LEU A 52 16.63 3.62 7.83
CA LEU A 52 16.43 4.75 6.92
C LEU A 52 17.30 4.62 5.67
N GLN A 53 18.59 4.26 5.84
CA GLN A 53 19.47 4.00 4.71
C GLN A 53 18.93 2.86 3.82
N LEU A 54 18.44 1.77 4.41
CA LEU A 54 17.82 0.67 3.66
C LEU A 54 16.55 1.13 2.93
N ALA A 55 15.72 1.95 3.55
CA ALA A 55 14.50 2.49 2.94
C ALA A 55 14.76 3.37 1.70
N THR A 56 15.94 4.01 1.61
CA THR A 56 16.34 4.76 0.39
C THR A 56 16.76 3.87 -0.77
N GLN A 57 17.08 2.59 -0.52
CA GLN A 57 17.51 1.65 -1.56
C GLN A 57 16.35 0.95 -2.26
N GLY A 58 15.16 0.98 -1.69
CA GLY A 58 13.97 0.40 -2.27
C GLY A 58 12.87 0.16 -1.24
N GLU A 59 11.67 -0.07 -1.76
CA GLU A 59 10.51 -0.37 -0.94
C GLU A 59 10.57 -1.81 -0.42
N SER A 60 10.44 -1.97 0.91
CA SER A 60 10.44 -3.28 1.56
C SER A 60 9.52 -3.27 2.77
N VAL A 61 8.56 -4.18 2.79
CA VAL A 61 7.61 -4.35 3.91
C VAL A 61 8.35 -4.51 5.23
N SER A 62 9.33 -5.43 5.28
CA SER A 62 10.06 -5.73 6.51
C SER A 62 10.92 -4.56 7.01
N VAL A 63 11.51 -3.77 6.09
CA VAL A 63 12.30 -2.58 6.46
C VAL A 63 11.39 -1.49 7.01
N TYR A 64 10.27 -1.22 6.33
CA TYR A 64 9.32 -0.20 6.77
C TYR A 64 8.66 -0.56 8.10
N TYR A 65 8.28 -1.84 8.29
CA TYR A 65 7.75 -2.32 9.55
C TYR A 65 8.74 -2.19 10.70
N ASN A 66 9.99 -2.64 10.52
CA ASN A 66 11.00 -2.57 11.57
C ASN A 66 11.41 -1.12 11.90
N LEU A 67 11.43 -0.24 10.90
CA LEU A 67 11.64 1.20 11.10
C LEU A 67 10.49 1.82 11.90
N ALA A 68 9.25 1.45 11.59
CA ALA A 68 8.08 1.89 12.34
C ALA A 68 8.13 1.42 13.80
N CYS A 69 8.48 0.14 14.03
CA CYS A 69 8.71 -0.40 15.38
C CYS A 69 9.81 0.37 16.13
N THR A 70 10.89 0.72 15.42
CA THR A 70 11.99 1.49 16.00
C THR A 70 11.52 2.87 16.44
N TYR A 71 10.78 3.61 15.60
CA TYR A 71 10.19 4.90 15.98
C TYR A 71 9.18 4.78 17.12
N TYR A 72 8.39 3.73 17.14
CA TYR A 72 7.46 3.46 18.24
C TYR A 72 8.19 3.26 19.58
N ARG A 73 9.33 2.54 19.60
CA ARG A 73 10.18 2.38 20.78
C ARG A 73 10.87 3.67 21.22
N MET A 74 11.10 4.59 20.28
CA MET A 74 11.64 5.92 20.53
C MET A 74 10.57 6.96 20.92
N ASP A 75 9.33 6.55 21.13
CA ASP A 75 8.18 7.42 21.42
C ASP A 75 7.85 8.46 20.33
N SER A 76 8.32 8.24 19.10
CA SER A 76 8.10 9.11 17.95
C SER A 76 6.86 8.65 17.17
N MET A 77 5.67 8.93 17.72
CA MET A 77 4.42 8.31 17.26
C MET A 77 4.03 8.70 15.83
N ALA A 78 4.17 9.97 15.43
CA ALA A 78 3.87 10.42 14.07
C ALA A 78 4.70 9.66 13.02
N LYS A 79 6.00 9.49 13.27
CA LYS A 79 6.89 8.73 12.38
C LYS A 79 6.59 7.24 12.41
N ALA A 80 6.26 6.66 13.57
CA ALA A 80 5.84 5.28 13.67
C ALA A 80 4.58 5.03 12.82
N VAL A 81 3.55 5.88 12.93
CA VAL A 81 2.34 5.81 12.11
C VAL A 81 2.69 5.92 10.63
N LEU A 82 3.51 6.88 10.21
CA LEU A 82 3.92 7.04 8.81
C LEU A 82 4.53 5.76 8.23
N TRP A 83 5.49 5.16 8.93
CA TRP A 83 6.19 3.99 8.41
C TRP A 83 5.34 2.71 8.49
N PHE A 84 4.45 2.57 9.48
CA PHE A 84 3.45 1.50 9.48
C PHE A 84 2.44 1.65 8.33
N GLU A 85 2.02 2.89 7.99
CA GLU A 85 1.16 3.15 6.83
C GLU A 85 1.86 2.74 5.53
N ARG A 86 3.13 3.14 5.34
CA ARG A 86 3.94 2.73 4.18
C ARG A 86 4.09 1.21 4.09
N ALA A 87 4.32 0.53 5.21
CA ALA A 87 4.36 -0.93 5.25
C ALA A 87 3.00 -1.55 4.86
N SER A 88 1.90 -1.00 5.39
CA SER A 88 0.53 -1.44 5.10
C SER A 88 0.12 -1.24 3.65
N LEU A 89 0.63 -0.22 2.95
CA LEU A 89 0.41 -0.05 1.51
C LEU A 89 1.05 -1.18 0.69
N LEU A 90 2.23 -1.65 1.11
CA LEU A 90 2.94 -2.74 0.41
C LEU A 90 2.30 -4.10 0.70
N ASP A 91 1.91 -4.35 1.94
CA ASP A 91 1.20 -5.57 2.35
C ASP A 91 0.03 -5.26 3.31
N PRO A 92 -1.15 -4.96 2.77
CA PRO A 92 -2.33 -4.65 3.57
C PRO A 92 -2.93 -5.89 4.26
N SER A 93 -2.49 -7.11 3.88
CA SER A 93 -2.98 -8.36 4.46
C SER A 93 -2.24 -8.78 5.72
N ASP A 94 -1.09 -8.18 6.02
CA ASP A 94 -0.27 -8.51 7.20
C ASP A 94 -0.97 -8.05 8.49
N GLU A 95 -1.23 -9.02 9.38
CA GLU A 95 -1.94 -8.78 10.65
C GLU A 95 -1.08 -8.04 11.66
N ASP A 96 0.22 -8.28 11.69
CA ASP A 96 1.15 -7.62 12.61
C ASP A 96 1.28 -6.13 12.27
N ILE A 97 1.34 -5.79 10.98
CA ILE A 97 1.34 -4.40 10.52
C ILE A 97 0.05 -3.70 10.95
N ARG A 98 -1.11 -4.32 10.71
CA ARG A 98 -2.42 -3.74 11.06
C ARG A 98 -2.57 -3.54 12.57
N PHE A 99 -2.16 -4.53 13.36
CA PHE A 99 -2.21 -4.47 14.81
C PHE A 99 -1.32 -3.35 15.36
N ASN A 100 -0.05 -3.29 14.92
CA ASN A 100 0.90 -2.29 15.40
C ASN A 100 0.56 -0.88 14.92
N LEU A 101 0.01 -0.72 13.70
CA LEU A 101 -0.53 0.54 13.22
C LEU A 101 -1.69 1.03 14.08
N ALA A 102 -2.65 0.14 14.40
CA ALA A 102 -3.77 0.49 15.28
C ALA A 102 -3.28 0.87 16.68
N MET A 103 -2.28 0.16 17.21
CA MET A 103 -1.66 0.47 18.50
C MET A 103 -0.94 1.84 18.46
N ALA A 104 -0.19 2.16 17.40
CA ALA A 104 0.47 3.45 17.25
C ALA A 104 -0.56 4.59 17.14
N ARG A 105 -1.62 4.43 16.34
CA ARG A 105 -2.72 5.38 16.22
C ARG A 105 -3.48 5.59 17.53
N SER A 106 -3.60 4.57 18.36
CA SER A 106 -4.27 4.72 19.68
C SER A 106 -3.52 5.65 20.65
N LYS A 107 -2.23 5.89 20.38
CA LYS A 107 -1.39 6.82 21.16
C LYS A 107 -1.39 8.25 20.60
N THR A 108 -1.91 8.47 19.39
CA THR A 108 -2.06 9.84 18.86
C THR A 108 -3.18 10.60 19.56
N ILE A 109 -3.10 11.93 19.55
CA ILE A 109 -4.04 12.81 20.24
C ILE A 109 -5.42 12.77 19.58
N ASP A 110 -5.45 12.84 18.25
CA ASP A 110 -6.71 12.96 17.50
C ASP A 110 -7.40 11.60 17.34
N ARG A 111 -8.64 11.55 17.80
CA ARG A 111 -9.53 10.39 17.61
C ARG A 111 -10.63 10.76 16.64
N ILE A 112 -10.31 10.64 15.34
CA ILE A 112 -11.24 10.99 14.27
C ILE A 112 -12.09 9.76 13.94
N ILE A 113 -13.41 9.89 14.09
CA ILE A 113 -14.36 8.83 13.71
C ILE A 113 -14.56 8.91 12.20
N PRO A 114 -14.20 7.87 11.44
CA PRO A 114 -14.40 7.86 10.00
C PRO A 114 -15.88 8.03 9.64
N ARG A 115 -16.12 8.70 8.50
CA ARG A 115 -17.46 8.82 7.94
C ARG A 115 -17.99 7.43 7.56
N HIS A 116 -19.26 7.18 7.81
CA HIS A 116 -19.89 5.93 7.39
C HIS A 116 -19.88 5.83 5.86
N GLU A 117 -19.15 4.85 5.37
CA GLU A 117 -19.18 4.48 3.95
C GLU A 117 -20.41 3.59 3.66
N MET A 118 -20.86 3.63 2.40
CA MET A 118 -21.92 2.70 1.96
C MET A 118 -21.40 1.26 2.03
N PHE A 119 -22.26 0.33 2.45
CA PHE A 119 -21.91 -1.08 2.65
C PHE A 119 -21.13 -1.70 1.48
N PHE A 120 -21.55 -1.45 0.23
CA PHE A 120 -20.87 -2.02 -0.94
C PHE A 120 -19.47 -1.42 -1.17
N VAL A 121 -19.24 -0.13 -0.81
CA VAL A 121 -17.92 0.51 -0.88
C VAL A 121 -16.99 -0.10 0.18
N SER A 122 -17.49 -0.25 1.40
CA SER A 122 -16.74 -0.88 2.49
C SER A 122 -16.40 -2.34 2.16
N ALA A 123 -17.35 -3.12 1.61
CA ALA A 123 -17.13 -4.50 1.19
C ALA A 123 -16.08 -4.60 0.07
N TRP A 124 -16.12 -3.70 -0.92
CA TRP A 124 -15.13 -3.62 -2.00
C TRP A 124 -13.74 -3.29 -1.46
N ASN A 125 -13.63 -2.29 -0.59
CA ASN A 125 -12.38 -1.88 0.05
C ASN A 125 -11.80 -3.03 0.90
N THR A 126 -12.63 -3.71 1.67
CA THR A 126 -12.23 -4.88 2.46
C THR A 126 -11.69 -6.01 1.58
N LEU A 127 -12.39 -6.33 0.48
CA LEU A 127 -11.94 -7.33 -0.48
C LEU A 127 -10.59 -6.93 -1.11
N MET A 128 -10.46 -5.69 -1.57
CA MET A 128 -9.27 -5.19 -2.24
C MET A 128 -8.05 -5.25 -1.32
N HIS A 129 -8.20 -4.85 -0.05
CA HIS A 129 -7.11 -4.84 0.95
C HIS A 129 -6.90 -6.19 1.65
N SER A 130 -7.65 -7.23 1.28
CA SER A 130 -7.47 -8.59 1.85
C SER A 130 -6.20 -9.28 1.36
N ARG A 131 -5.59 -8.77 0.27
CA ARG A 131 -4.38 -9.31 -0.35
C ARG A 131 -3.47 -8.19 -0.85
N SER A 132 -2.18 -8.48 -0.96
CA SER A 132 -1.23 -7.55 -1.58
C SER A 132 -1.39 -7.52 -3.11
N VAL A 133 -0.86 -6.46 -3.75
CA VAL A 133 -0.83 -6.34 -5.23
C VAL A 133 -0.23 -7.58 -5.88
N THR A 134 0.87 -8.08 -5.32
CA THR A 134 1.58 -9.26 -5.82
C THR A 134 0.73 -10.54 -5.71
N GLN A 135 0.01 -10.72 -4.60
CA GLN A 135 -0.87 -11.88 -4.41
C GLN A 135 -2.06 -11.86 -5.37
N TRP A 136 -2.67 -10.69 -5.63
CA TRP A 136 -3.72 -10.54 -6.65
C TRP A 136 -3.18 -10.83 -8.06
N ALA A 137 -1.96 -10.36 -8.39
CA ALA A 137 -1.32 -10.64 -9.67
C ALA A 137 -1.06 -12.14 -9.87
N TYR A 138 -0.56 -12.84 -8.85
CA TYR A 138 -0.40 -14.30 -8.91
C TYR A 138 -1.74 -15.01 -9.09
N GLY A 139 -2.79 -14.59 -8.39
CA GLY A 139 -4.15 -15.11 -8.58
C GLY A 139 -4.63 -14.95 -10.03
N ALA A 140 -4.38 -13.79 -10.64
CA ALA A 140 -4.72 -13.51 -12.03
C ALA A 140 -3.96 -14.43 -13.01
N ILE A 141 -2.66 -14.65 -12.79
CA ILE A 141 -1.84 -15.55 -13.61
C ILE A 141 -2.36 -17.00 -13.51
N ILE A 142 -2.64 -17.47 -12.29
CA ILE A 142 -3.17 -18.84 -12.07
C ILE A 142 -4.53 -18.99 -12.77
N ALA A 143 -5.44 -18.02 -12.60
CA ALA A 143 -6.75 -18.03 -13.25
C ALA A 143 -6.63 -18.03 -14.78
N PHE A 144 -5.66 -17.27 -15.34
CA PHE A 144 -5.40 -17.23 -16.78
C PHE A 144 -4.89 -18.58 -17.31
N VAL A 145 -3.91 -19.20 -16.64
CA VAL A 145 -3.39 -20.52 -17.01
C VAL A 145 -4.49 -21.57 -16.97
N LEU A 146 -5.32 -21.54 -15.92
CA LEU A 146 -6.46 -22.46 -15.80
C LEU A 146 -7.48 -22.26 -16.92
N THR A 147 -7.74 -21.01 -17.31
CA THR A 147 -8.61 -20.70 -18.46
C THR A 147 -8.06 -21.34 -19.74
N LEU A 148 -6.74 -21.21 -20.01
CA LEU A 148 -6.12 -21.82 -21.19
C LEU A 148 -6.22 -23.34 -21.18
N LEU A 149 -6.04 -23.98 -20.02
CA LEU A 149 -6.20 -25.44 -19.88
C LEU A 149 -7.63 -25.89 -20.14
N LEU A 150 -8.63 -25.16 -19.61
CA LEU A 150 -10.04 -25.47 -19.82
C LEU A 150 -10.46 -25.25 -21.28
N VAL A 151 -9.98 -24.20 -21.93
CA VAL A 151 -10.21 -23.96 -23.36
C VAL A 151 -9.56 -25.07 -24.20
N SER A 152 -8.34 -25.50 -23.86
CA SER A 152 -7.69 -26.62 -24.53
C SER A 152 -8.48 -27.91 -24.35
N LEU A 153 -8.96 -28.19 -23.14
CA LEU A 153 -9.81 -29.35 -22.86
C LEU A 153 -11.12 -29.29 -23.66
N TYR A 154 -11.75 -28.11 -23.76
CA TYR A 154 -12.95 -27.92 -24.58
C TYR A 154 -12.72 -28.21 -26.05
N ILE A 155 -11.57 -27.77 -26.62
CA ILE A 155 -11.25 -27.95 -28.04
C ILE A 155 -10.88 -29.40 -28.36
N TYR A 156 -10.03 -30.04 -27.54
CA TYR A 156 -9.46 -31.35 -27.84
C TYR A 156 -10.28 -32.54 -27.33
N SER A 157 -11.23 -32.32 -26.39
CA SER A 157 -12.05 -33.41 -25.87
C SER A 157 -13.12 -33.83 -26.89
N SER A 158 -13.24 -35.15 -27.14
CA SER A 158 -14.33 -35.73 -27.93
C SER A 158 -15.61 -35.95 -27.12
N SER A 159 -15.53 -35.95 -25.80
CA SER A 159 -16.64 -36.24 -24.89
C SER A 159 -17.44 -34.97 -24.58
N VAL A 160 -18.73 -34.99 -24.89
CA VAL A 160 -19.67 -33.90 -24.54
C VAL A 160 -19.74 -33.67 -23.01
N ALA A 161 -19.59 -34.74 -22.22
CA ALA A 161 -19.61 -34.70 -20.77
C ALA A 161 -18.45 -33.86 -20.19
N LEU A 162 -17.30 -33.80 -20.87
CA LEU A 162 -16.15 -32.98 -20.48
C LEU A 162 -16.18 -31.58 -21.12
N ARG A 163 -16.71 -31.45 -22.33
CA ARG A 163 -16.77 -30.16 -23.06
C ARG A 163 -17.65 -29.14 -22.36
N LYS A 164 -18.85 -29.55 -21.88
CA LYS A 164 -19.77 -28.63 -21.21
C LYS A 164 -19.15 -27.99 -19.95
N PRO A 165 -18.65 -28.75 -18.94
CA PRO A 165 -18.06 -28.14 -17.76
C PRO A 165 -16.76 -27.36 -18.10
N ALA A 166 -15.98 -27.79 -19.08
CA ALA A 166 -14.80 -27.06 -19.53
C ALA A 166 -15.14 -25.67 -20.09
N PHE A 167 -16.21 -25.56 -20.87
CA PHE A 167 -16.69 -24.29 -21.41
C PHE A 167 -17.12 -23.31 -20.31
N PHE A 168 -18.02 -23.74 -19.41
CA PHE A 168 -18.48 -22.89 -18.32
C PHE A 168 -17.37 -22.57 -17.31
N GLY A 169 -16.48 -23.55 -17.04
CA GLY A 169 -15.31 -23.35 -16.20
C GLY A 169 -14.34 -22.32 -16.80
N ALA A 170 -14.12 -22.36 -18.12
CA ALA A 170 -13.27 -21.38 -18.82
C ALA A 170 -13.84 -19.97 -18.73
N ILE A 171 -15.16 -19.80 -18.86
CA ILE A 171 -15.81 -18.49 -18.69
C ILE A 171 -15.64 -17.99 -17.23
N LEU A 172 -15.90 -18.86 -16.25
CA LEU A 172 -15.77 -18.51 -14.85
C LEU A 172 -14.32 -18.10 -14.49
N THR A 173 -13.34 -18.88 -14.90
CA THR A 173 -11.92 -18.57 -14.62
C THR A 173 -11.45 -17.32 -15.35
N LEU A 174 -11.96 -17.03 -16.55
CA LEU A 174 -11.70 -15.78 -17.26
C LEU A 174 -12.29 -14.57 -16.51
N MET A 175 -13.51 -14.69 -16.00
CA MET A 175 -14.10 -13.63 -15.17
C MET A 175 -13.30 -13.38 -13.89
N LEU A 176 -12.82 -14.45 -13.21
CA LEU A 176 -11.95 -14.33 -12.05
C LEU A 176 -10.60 -13.68 -12.41
N CYS A 177 -10.02 -14.02 -13.55
CA CYS A 177 -8.79 -13.39 -14.05
C CYS A 177 -8.98 -11.87 -14.22
N ILE A 178 -10.07 -11.45 -14.85
CA ILE A 178 -10.40 -10.03 -15.02
C ILE A 178 -10.58 -9.35 -13.66
N LEU A 179 -11.33 -9.96 -12.75
CA LEU A 179 -11.57 -9.42 -11.41
C LEU A 179 -10.26 -9.22 -10.65
N PHE A 180 -9.37 -10.23 -10.63
CA PHE A 180 -8.09 -10.15 -9.93
C PHE A 180 -7.17 -9.08 -10.53
N ASN A 181 -7.18 -8.90 -11.86
CA ASN A 181 -6.46 -7.80 -12.50
C ASN A 181 -7.01 -6.43 -12.09
N VAL A 182 -8.34 -6.26 -12.04
CA VAL A 182 -8.96 -5.01 -11.61
C VAL A 182 -8.58 -4.69 -10.16
N LEU A 183 -8.61 -5.68 -9.26
CA LEU A 183 -8.22 -5.51 -7.86
C LEU A 183 -6.74 -5.12 -7.75
N ALA A 184 -5.84 -5.83 -8.47
CA ALA A 184 -4.42 -5.53 -8.49
C ALA A 184 -4.10 -4.12 -9.01
N LEU A 185 -4.76 -3.70 -10.10
CA LEU A 185 -4.56 -2.38 -10.70
C LEU A 185 -5.07 -1.26 -9.81
N ASN A 186 -6.26 -1.43 -9.19
CA ASN A 186 -6.81 -0.42 -8.28
C ASN A 186 -5.92 -0.25 -7.06
N LEU A 187 -5.47 -1.36 -6.43
CA LEU A 187 -4.58 -1.30 -5.28
C LEU A 187 -3.23 -0.67 -5.64
N ARG A 188 -2.66 -1.04 -6.80
CA ARG A 188 -1.43 -0.41 -7.31
C ARG A 188 -1.60 1.09 -7.53
N ASN A 189 -2.70 1.52 -8.12
CA ASN A 189 -2.97 2.93 -8.34
C ASN A 189 -3.09 3.71 -7.03
N GLN A 190 -3.73 3.14 -6.01
CA GLN A 190 -3.78 3.74 -4.67
C GLN A 190 -2.37 3.90 -4.07
N ASN A 191 -1.52 2.88 -4.21
CA ASN A 191 -0.14 2.92 -3.70
C ASN A 191 0.76 3.92 -4.46
N THR A 192 0.48 4.15 -5.75
CA THR A 192 1.29 5.05 -6.58
C THR A 192 0.85 6.51 -6.46
N ASN A 193 -0.44 6.75 -6.28
CA ASN A 193 -0.99 8.08 -6.09
C ASN A 193 -0.79 8.49 -4.62
N LYS A 194 0.27 9.25 -4.34
CA LYS A 194 0.57 9.78 -3.00
C LYS A 194 -0.44 10.85 -2.58
N THR A 195 -1.68 10.44 -2.43
CA THR A 195 -2.78 11.31 -2.01
C THR A 195 -3.01 11.31 -0.50
N SER A 196 -2.32 10.46 0.25
CA SER A 196 -2.40 10.41 1.71
C SER A 196 -1.12 10.93 2.35
N ALA A 197 -1.26 11.55 3.51
CA ALA A 197 -0.16 12.09 4.29
C ALA A 197 -0.39 11.94 5.79
N ILE A 198 0.69 12.01 6.57
CA ILE A 198 0.65 12.06 8.04
C ILE A 198 1.14 13.43 8.50
N ILE A 199 0.43 14.03 9.43
CA ILE A 199 0.83 15.27 10.07
C ILE A 199 2.05 15.02 10.96
N MET A 200 3.10 15.83 10.76
CA MET A 200 4.38 15.72 11.49
C MET A 200 4.56 16.79 12.54
N ALA A 201 3.92 17.94 12.38
CA ALA A 201 3.98 19.01 13.35
C ALA A 201 3.08 18.71 14.56
N PRO A 202 3.50 19.10 15.79
CA PRO A 202 2.77 18.80 17.03
C PRO A 202 1.31 19.27 17.02
N ALA A 203 1.02 20.44 16.42
CA ALA A 203 -0.32 20.96 16.21
C ALA A 203 -0.33 21.83 14.94
N VAL A 204 -1.35 21.63 14.10
CA VAL A 204 -1.54 22.34 12.84
C VAL A 204 -2.95 22.91 12.79
N THR A 205 -3.05 24.21 12.61
CA THR A 205 -4.33 24.88 12.37
C THR A 205 -4.72 24.74 10.92
N VAL A 206 -5.86 24.11 10.67
CA VAL A 206 -6.45 23.98 9.34
C VAL A 206 -7.28 25.24 9.06
N ARG A 207 -7.06 25.87 7.89
CA ARG A 207 -7.62 27.15 7.52
C ARG A 207 -8.62 27.06 6.37
N SER A 208 -9.48 28.07 6.26
CA SER A 208 -10.49 28.12 5.18
C SER A 208 -9.90 28.49 3.81
N THR A 209 -8.74 29.17 3.81
CA THR A 209 -8.06 29.65 2.60
C THR A 209 -6.55 29.38 2.70
N PRO A 210 -5.82 29.26 1.58
CA PRO A 210 -4.38 28.99 1.55
C PRO A 210 -3.56 30.25 1.87
N THR A 211 -3.84 30.89 3.00
CA THR A 211 -3.16 32.11 3.49
C THR A 211 -3.07 32.11 5.01
N GLN A 212 -2.09 32.81 5.55
CA GLN A 212 -1.91 32.98 6.99
C GLN A 212 -3.06 33.76 7.65
N SER A 213 -3.79 34.57 6.86
CA SER A 213 -4.94 35.35 7.33
C SER A 213 -6.28 34.64 7.17
N GLY A 214 -6.27 33.39 6.68
CA GLY A 214 -7.48 32.57 6.56
C GLY A 214 -8.12 32.28 7.92
N THR A 215 -9.46 32.13 7.93
CA THR A 215 -10.18 31.76 9.14
C THR A 215 -9.78 30.37 9.62
N ASP A 216 -9.50 30.23 10.90
CA ASP A 216 -9.18 28.94 11.52
C ASP A 216 -10.45 28.08 11.58
N LEU A 217 -10.39 26.87 11.04
CA LEU A 217 -11.51 25.93 11.01
C LEU A 217 -11.46 24.91 12.15
N PHE A 218 -10.33 24.25 12.28
CA PHE A 218 -10.05 23.27 13.34
C PHE A 218 -8.54 23.06 13.47
N VAL A 219 -8.13 22.37 14.53
CA VAL A 219 -6.73 21.99 14.79
C VAL A 219 -6.61 20.48 14.68
N ILE A 220 -5.51 20.01 14.08
CA ILE A 220 -5.11 18.60 14.04
C ILE A 220 -3.70 18.45 14.59
N HIS A 221 -3.40 17.25 15.09
CA HIS A 221 -2.14 16.98 15.78
C HIS A 221 -1.29 15.95 15.02
N GLU A 222 -0.05 15.82 15.43
CA GLU A 222 0.89 14.86 14.88
C GLU A 222 0.35 13.42 14.86
N GLY A 223 0.69 12.67 13.82
CA GLY A 223 0.22 11.29 13.62
C GLY A 223 -1.17 11.18 12.99
N THR A 224 -1.88 12.30 12.79
CA THR A 224 -3.17 12.30 12.10
C THR A 224 -2.99 12.04 10.60
N ARG A 225 -3.73 11.07 10.07
CA ARG A 225 -3.79 10.79 8.63
C ARG A 225 -4.76 11.75 7.94
N VAL A 226 -4.31 12.32 6.82
CA VAL A 226 -5.09 13.22 5.98
C VAL A 226 -5.02 12.77 4.52
N GLU A 227 -6.05 13.10 3.74
CA GLU A 227 -6.05 12.95 2.30
C GLU A 227 -5.79 14.30 1.64
N ILE A 228 -4.85 14.35 0.71
CA ILE A 228 -4.52 15.53 -0.08
C ILE A 228 -5.53 15.63 -1.23
N ARG A 229 -6.34 16.68 -1.22
CA ARG A 229 -7.36 16.98 -2.25
C ARG A 229 -6.81 17.82 -3.37
N ASP A 230 -6.06 18.86 -3.02
CA ASP A 230 -5.39 19.74 -3.96
C ASP A 230 -3.96 20.03 -3.50
N ASN A 231 -3.01 19.78 -4.38
CA ASN A 231 -1.57 20.01 -4.16
C ASN A 231 -0.99 20.99 -5.18
N SER A 232 -1.83 21.73 -5.89
CA SER A 232 -1.42 22.61 -6.99
C SER A 232 -0.68 23.88 -6.51
N MET A 233 -0.96 24.34 -5.30
CA MET A 233 -0.30 25.51 -4.72
C MET A 233 1.11 25.18 -4.24
N ARG A 234 2.01 26.18 -4.28
CA ARG A 234 3.43 25.99 -3.93
C ARG A 234 3.62 25.58 -2.47
N ASP A 235 3.03 26.33 -1.54
CA ASP A 235 3.33 26.22 -0.10
C ASP A 235 2.16 25.64 0.70
N TRP A 236 0.97 25.54 0.11
CA TRP A 236 -0.26 25.08 0.73
C TRP A 236 -0.83 23.86 0.04
N ALA A 237 -1.52 23.03 0.81
CA ALA A 237 -2.30 21.91 0.29
C ALA A 237 -3.69 21.88 0.93
N GLU A 238 -4.71 21.59 0.12
CA GLU A 238 -6.03 21.28 0.63
C GLU A 238 -6.08 19.83 1.09
N ILE A 239 -6.47 19.64 2.33
CA ILE A 239 -6.54 18.32 2.94
C ILE A 239 -7.98 17.99 3.38
N GLN A 240 -8.25 16.70 3.45
CA GLN A 240 -9.46 16.16 4.07
C GLN A 240 -9.09 15.20 5.17
N ILE A 241 -9.74 15.30 6.33
CA ILE A 241 -9.65 14.33 7.42
C ILE A 241 -10.75 13.27 7.31
N ALA A 242 -10.62 12.17 8.06
CA ALA A 242 -11.49 10.99 7.93
C ALA A 242 -12.98 11.26 8.24
N ASP A 243 -13.32 12.31 8.99
CA ASP A 243 -14.71 12.73 9.24
C ASP A 243 -15.33 13.52 8.08
N GLY A 244 -14.53 13.84 7.05
CA GLY A 244 -14.94 14.54 5.84
C GLY A 244 -14.75 16.05 5.86
N LYS A 245 -14.24 16.65 6.96
CA LYS A 245 -13.89 18.08 6.99
C LYS A 245 -12.71 18.37 6.08
N VAL A 246 -12.74 19.51 5.41
CA VAL A 246 -11.76 19.95 4.43
C VAL A 246 -11.19 21.31 4.85
N GLY A 247 -9.94 21.57 4.50
CA GLY A 247 -9.31 22.87 4.66
C GLY A 247 -7.85 22.86 4.24
N TRP A 248 -7.17 23.97 4.43
CA TRP A 248 -5.83 24.25 3.92
C TRP A 248 -4.78 24.20 5.05
N ILE A 249 -3.66 23.55 4.77
CA ILE A 249 -2.48 23.51 5.64
C ILE A 249 -1.20 23.79 4.83
N GLU A 250 -0.14 24.21 5.50
CA GLU A 250 1.16 24.34 4.89
C GLU A 250 1.80 22.97 4.63
N LYS A 251 2.47 22.82 3.48
CA LYS A 251 3.12 21.56 3.06
C LYS A 251 4.25 21.11 3.97
N THR A 252 4.83 22.03 4.74
CA THR A 252 5.88 21.74 5.72
C THR A 252 5.40 20.94 6.93
N ASN A 253 4.08 20.88 7.16
CA ASN A 253 3.49 20.27 8.35
C ASN A 253 3.18 18.77 8.18
N TYR A 254 3.33 18.19 6.99
CA TYR A 254 3.01 16.80 6.74
C TYR A 254 4.07 16.09 5.88
N GLU A 255 4.06 14.77 5.93
CA GLU A 255 4.85 13.90 5.06
C GLU A 255 3.94 12.90 4.33
N THR A 256 4.13 12.75 3.01
CA THR A 256 3.33 11.83 2.19
C THR A 256 3.69 10.37 2.48
N ILE A 257 2.66 9.53 2.40
CA ILE A 257 2.80 8.09 2.62
C ILE A 257 3.37 7.41 1.38
#